data_8fc3e54769362667e63b78c530be91e3
#
_entry.id   8fc3e54769362667e63b78c530be91e3
#
_cell.length_a   1.000
_cell.length_b   1.000
_cell.length_c   1.000
_cell.angle_alpha   90.00
_cell.angle_beta   90.00
_cell.angle_gamma   90.00
#
_symmetry.space_group_name_H-M   'P 1'
#
loop_
_entity.id
_entity.type
_entity.pdbx_description
1 polymer ?
#
loop_
_entity_poly.entity_id
_entity_poly.type
_entity_poly.pdbx_seq_one_letter_code
_entity_poly.pdbx_strand_id
1 'polypeptide(L)'
;MPYPTSANASTPQGAAEPYEGRFAPSPTGPLHFGSLVSALASYAHARKAGGRWRVRMENLDPPREEPGADDAILRSLEAHGLHWDGEVLYQSDRLDAYAQTLDELQRQGLAYRCRCTRKDIHAL
;
A
#
# COMPACT_ATOMS: atom_id res chain seq x y z
N MET A 1 -22.20 -14.55 -18.76
CA MET A 1 -22.56 -14.65 -17.35
C MET A 1 -22.51 -13.25 -16.76
N PRO A 2 -23.62 -12.63 -16.38
CA PRO A 2 -23.61 -11.32 -15.73
C PRO A 2 -23.16 -11.48 -14.27
N TYR A 3 -22.28 -10.58 -13.82
CA TYR A 3 -21.90 -10.48 -12.42
C TYR A 3 -23.12 -10.14 -11.56
N PRO A 4 -23.31 -10.76 -10.40
CA PRO A 4 -24.41 -10.39 -9.51
C PRO A 4 -24.16 -8.98 -8.97
N THR A 5 -25.11 -8.10 -9.21
CA THR A 5 -25.18 -6.77 -8.62
C THR A 5 -25.41 -6.96 -7.11
N SER A 6 -24.41 -6.65 -6.29
CA SER A 6 -24.52 -6.71 -4.83
C SER A 6 -25.59 -5.72 -4.35
N ALA A 7 -26.59 -6.26 -3.66
CA ALA A 7 -27.60 -5.47 -2.97
C ALA A 7 -26.94 -4.55 -1.94
N ASN A 8 -27.31 -3.29 -2.04
CA ASN A 8 -26.97 -2.19 -1.15
C ASN A 8 -27.46 -2.51 0.28
N ALA A 9 -26.57 -3.06 1.12
CA ALA A 9 -26.80 -3.11 2.55
C ALA A 9 -26.54 -1.71 3.11
N SER A 10 -27.61 -1.02 3.47
CA SER A 10 -27.58 0.28 4.16
C SER A 10 -26.90 0.10 5.52
N THR A 11 -25.61 0.42 5.59
CA THR A 11 -24.88 0.55 6.85
C THR A 11 -25.46 1.75 7.62
N PRO A 12 -25.72 1.66 8.93
CA PRO A 12 -26.15 2.81 9.72
C PRO A 12 -25.09 3.91 9.62
N GLN A 13 -25.52 5.15 9.42
CA GLN A 13 -24.68 6.35 9.43
C GLN A 13 -24.09 6.56 10.83
N GLY A 14 -23.06 5.80 11.19
CA GLY A 14 -22.11 6.17 12.22
C GLY A 14 -21.17 7.23 11.67
N ALA A 15 -20.63 8.10 12.50
CA ALA A 15 -19.71 9.17 12.14
C ALA A 15 -18.69 8.66 11.11
N ALA A 16 -18.60 9.35 9.96
CA ALA A 16 -17.70 8.94 8.88
C ALA A 16 -16.29 8.76 9.45
N GLU A 17 -15.69 7.61 9.21
CA GLU A 17 -14.32 7.38 9.65
C GLU A 17 -13.40 8.48 9.11
N PRO A 18 -12.48 9.01 9.92
CA PRO A 18 -11.60 10.07 9.48
C PRO A 18 -10.79 9.59 8.28
N TYR A 19 -10.67 10.43 7.26
CA TYR A 19 -9.89 10.11 6.05
C TYR A 19 -8.47 9.68 6.43
N GLU A 20 -7.99 8.59 5.84
CA GLU A 20 -6.62 8.12 6.01
C GLU A 20 -5.94 8.00 4.64
N GLY A 21 -5.00 8.90 4.36
CA GLY A 21 -4.13 8.85 3.19
C GLY A 21 -2.89 8.02 3.47
N ARG A 22 -2.23 7.56 2.40
CA ARG A 22 -1.03 6.73 2.52
C ARG A 22 -0.03 7.00 1.41
N PHE A 23 1.25 7.00 1.77
CA PHE A 23 2.37 6.85 0.85
C PHE A 23 3.06 5.51 1.09
N ALA A 24 3.31 4.74 0.04
CA ALA A 24 3.77 3.37 0.15
C ALA A 24 4.99 3.12 -0.75
N PRO A 25 6.18 3.64 -0.38
CA PRO A 25 7.40 3.45 -1.16
C PRO A 25 8.02 2.07 -0.93
N SER A 26 8.68 1.54 -1.98
CA SER A 26 9.59 0.40 -1.85
C SER A 26 11.01 0.91 -1.62
N PRO A 27 11.80 0.32 -0.69
CA PRO A 27 13.14 0.79 -0.34
C PRO A 27 14.20 0.30 -1.35
N THR A 28 14.02 0.62 -2.62
CA THR A 28 14.89 0.23 -3.73
C THR A 28 15.82 1.35 -4.17
N GLY A 29 16.11 2.29 -3.30
CA GLY A 29 16.92 3.47 -3.50
C GLY A 29 16.26 4.75 -3.00
N PRO A 30 16.90 5.91 -3.20
CA PRO A 30 16.37 7.20 -2.78
C PRO A 30 15.10 7.56 -3.55
N LEU A 31 14.25 8.42 -2.96
CA LEU A 31 13.09 8.95 -3.65
C LEU A 31 13.50 9.73 -4.89
N HIS A 32 12.94 9.37 -6.04
CA HIS A 32 13.03 10.20 -7.24
C HIS A 32 11.90 11.26 -7.25
N PHE A 33 12.02 12.26 -8.13
CA PHE A 33 11.09 13.39 -8.20
C PHE A 33 9.61 12.93 -8.31
N GLY A 34 9.31 11.93 -9.15
CA GLY A 34 7.95 11.41 -9.29
C GLY A 34 7.38 10.81 -8.01
N SER A 35 8.21 10.10 -7.23
CA SER A 35 7.80 9.56 -5.93
C SER A 35 7.50 10.69 -4.94
N LEU A 36 8.32 11.73 -4.94
CA LEU A 36 8.11 12.89 -4.07
C LEU A 36 6.83 13.65 -4.43
N VAL A 37 6.52 13.80 -5.72
CA VAL A 37 5.24 14.38 -6.19
C VAL A 37 4.05 13.56 -5.70
N SER A 38 4.12 12.23 -5.79
CA SER A 38 3.06 11.33 -5.29
C SER A 38 2.90 11.44 -3.76
N ALA A 39 4.00 11.51 -3.02
CA ALA A 39 3.99 11.72 -1.57
C ALA A 39 3.31 13.05 -1.23
N LEU A 40 3.72 14.15 -1.87
CA LEU A 40 3.16 15.48 -1.66
C LEU A 40 1.66 15.52 -1.98
N ALA A 41 1.24 14.93 -3.11
CA ALA A 41 -0.16 14.93 -3.51
C ALA A 41 -1.05 14.19 -2.50
N SER A 42 -0.62 13.00 -2.06
CA SER A 42 -1.35 12.21 -1.06
C SER A 42 -1.36 12.89 0.32
N TYR A 43 -0.24 13.52 0.71
CA TYR A 43 -0.14 14.31 1.93
C TYR A 43 -1.11 15.50 1.93
N ALA A 44 -1.05 16.32 0.88
CA ALA A 44 -1.92 17.50 0.76
C ALA A 44 -3.40 17.13 0.77
N HIS A 45 -3.77 16.03 0.11
CA HIS A 45 -5.15 15.52 0.14
C HIS A 45 -5.57 15.11 1.55
N ALA A 46 -4.73 14.34 2.27
CA ALA A 46 -5.03 13.95 3.64
C ALA A 46 -5.19 15.15 4.57
N ARG A 47 -4.28 16.13 4.47
CA ARG A 47 -4.36 17.35 5.29
C ARG A 47 -5.57 18.22 4.95
N LYS A 48 -5.90 18.36 3.67
CA LYS A 48 -7.12 19.06 3.23
C LYS A 48 -8.40 18.42 3.77
N ALA A 49 -8.42 17.10 3.87
CA ALA A 49 -9.55 16.34 4.43
C ALA A 49 -9.60 16.34 5.96
N GLY A 50 -8.66 17.01 6.65
CA GLY A 50 -8.53 16.95 8.11
C GLY A 50 -8.18 15.56 8.64
N GLY A 51 -7.64 14.70 7.77
CA GLY A 51 -7.36 13.30 8.05
C GLY A 51 -5.90 13.02 8.41
N ARG A 52 -5.58 11.74 8.49
CA ARG A 52 -4.24 11.23 8.77
C ARG A 52 -3.50 10.89 7.48
N TRP A 53 -2.17 10.98 7.51
CA TRP A 53 -1.32 10.53 6.43
C TRP A 53 -0.27 9.56 6.96
N ARG A 54 -0.28 8.33 6.44
CA ARG A 54 0.56 7.22 6.88
C ARG A 54 1.65 6.89 5.88
N VAL A 55 2.74 6.31 6.38
CA VAL A 55 3.79 5.71 5.54
C VAL A 55 3.79 4.20 5.75
N ARG A 56 3.79 3.46 4.62
CA ARG A 56 3.98 2.01 4.60
C ARG A 56 5.19 1.68 3.74
N MET A 57 6.24 1.16 4.36
CA MET A 57 7.43 0.68 3.65
C MET A 57 7.15 -0.67 3.02
N GLU A 58 7.20 -0.75 1.70
CA GLU A 58 6.92 -1.98 0.94
C GLU A 58 8.21 -2.76 0.69
N ASN A 59 8.73 -3.38 1.74
CA ASN A 59 9.97 -4.14 1.79
C ASN A 59 9.71 -5.65 1.66
N LEU A 60 9.15 -6.07 0.51
CA LEU A 60 8.85 -7.48 0.19
C LEU A 60 9.63 -7.99 -1.04
N ASP A 61 10.63 -7.26 -1.48
CA ASP A 61 11.45 -7.62 -2.64
C ASP A 61 12.94 -7.52 -2.30
N PRO A 62 13.45 -8.40 -1.42
CA PRO A 62 14.82 -8.35 -0.93
C PRO A 62 15.90 -8.20 -2.01
N PRO A 63 15.77 -8.83 -3.21
CA PRO A 63 16.79 -8.68 -4.26
C PRO A 63 16.93 -7.26 -4.82
N ARG A 64 15.91 -6.40 -4.65
CA ARG A 64 15.92 -5.02 -5.13
C ARG A 64 16.02 -3.98 -4.02
N GLU A 65 15.97 -4.42 -2.78
CA GLU A 65 16.10 -3.51 -1.63
C GLU A 65 17.56 -3.07 -1.45
N GLU A 66 17.75 -1.79 -1.18
CA GLU A 66 19.06 -1.23 -0.87
C GLU A 66 19.18 -0.96 0.64
N PRO A 67 20.25 -1.41 1.29
CA PRO A 67 20.47 -1.15 2.71
C PRO A 67 20.43 0.34 3.04
N GLY A 68 19.58 0.74 4.00
CA GLY A 68 19.41 2.12 4.44
C GLY A 68 18.56 3.01 3.51
N ALA A 69 17.97 2.44 2.44
CA ALA A 69 17.09 3.19 1.56
C ALA A 69 15.79 3.61 2.26
N ASP A 70 15.26 2.79 3.15
CA ASP A 70 14.12 3.12 3.99
C ASP A 70 14.36 4.35 4.85
N ASP A 71 15.48 4.40 5.58
CA ASP A 71 15.90 5.58 6.34
C ASP A 71 16.11 6.82 5.45
N ALA A 72 16.71 6.65 4.28
CA ALA A 72 16.92 7.74 3.34
C ALA A 72 15.59 8.31 2.82
N ILE A 73 14.61 7.44 2.55
CA ILE A 73 13.24 7.84 2.17
C ILE A 73 12.59 8.64 3.28
N LEU A 74 12.62 8.16 4.53
CA LEU A 74 12.01 8.82 5.67
C LEU A 74 12.64 10.21 5.92
N ARG A 75 13.97 10.29 5.93
CA ARG A 75 14.68 11.58 6.04
C ARG A 75 14.33 12.54 4.90
N SER A 76 14.16 12.03 3.68
CA SER A 76 13.75 12.86 2.54
C SER A 76 12.35 13.43 2.73
N LEU A 77 11.39 12.64 3.21
CA LEU A 77 10.04 13.11 3.52
C LEU A 77 10.07 14.20 4.59
N GLU A 78 10.79 14.00 5.69
CA GLU A 78 10.95 14.98 6.77
C GLU A 78 11.58 16.29 6.28
N ALA A 79 12.64 16.19 5.47
CA ALA A 79 13.32 17.36 4.90
C ALA A 79 12.39 18.21 4.00
N HIS A 80 11.36 17.59 3.41
CA HIS A 80 10.34 18.29 2.63
C HIS A 80 9.09 18.68 3.46
N GLY A 81 9.12 18.51 4.78
CA GLY A 81 7.99 18.83 5.66
C GLY A 81 6.80 17.88 5.55
N LEU A 82 6.99 16.70 4.97
CA LEU A 82 5.96 15.67 4.81
C LEU A 82 5.96 14.74 6.03
N HIS A 83 5.45 15.23 7.15
CA HIS A 83 5.40 14.48 8.41
C HIS A 83 4.19 13.55 8.43
N TRP A 84 4.43 12.25 8.65
CA TRP A 84 3.41 11.21 8.76
C TRP A 84 2.85 11.10 10.17
N ASP A 85 1.68 10.51 10.29
CA ASP A 85 1.00 10.28 11.55
C ASP A 85 1.20 8.83 12.03
N GLY A 86 1.60 8.67 13.28
CA GLY A 86 1.82 7.36 13.89
C GLY A 86 3.11 6.69 13.43
N GLU A 87 3.18 5.38 13.56
CA GLU A 87 4.36 4.59 13.21
C GLU A 87 4.40 4.26 11.73
N VAL A 88 5.61 4.09 11.19
CA VAL A 88 5.83 3.55 9.85
C VAL A 88 5.51 2.06 9.88
N LEU A 89 4.63 1.60 8.99
CA LEU A 89 4.35 0.19 8.84
C LEU A 89 5.33 -0.43 7.85
N TYR A 90 6.00 -1.50 8.25
CA TYR A 90 6.82 -2.32 7.35
C TYR A 90 6.02 -3.56 6.92
N GLN A 91 5.96 -3.83 5.62
CA GLN A 91 5.21 -5.01 5.14
C GLN A 91 5.83 -6.33 5.58
N SER A 92 7.15 -6.39 5.72
CA SER A 92 7.86 -7.57 6.25
C SER A 92 7.35 -8.03 7.63
N ASP A 93 6.85 -7.11 8.45
CA ASP A 93 6.31 -7.41 9.77
C ASP A 93 4.88 -7.99 9.73
N ARG A 94 4.30 -8.08 8.53
CA ARG A 94 2.91 -8.49 8.30
C ARG A 94 2.76 -9.77 7.48
N LEU A 95 3.83 -10.53 7.28
CA LEU A 95 3.83 -11.73 6.44
C LEU A 95 2.79 -12.77 6.87
N ASP A 96 2.61 -12.98 8.17
CA ASP A 96 1.60 -13.91 8.69
C ASP A 96 0.17 -13.47 8.35
N ALA A 97 -0.12 -12.18 8.46
CA ALA A 97 -1.42 -11.63 8.10
C ALA A 97 -1.70 -11.78 6.59
N TYR A 98 -0.68 -11.60 5.75
CA TYR A 98 -0.82 -11.81 4.31
C TYR A 98 -1.02 -13.27 3.95
N ALA A 99 -0.28 -14.20 4.60
CA ALA A 99 -0.45 -15.63 4.41
C ALA A 99 -1.87 -16.09 4.79
N GLN A 100 -2.37 -15.68 5.96
CA GLN A 100 -3.72 -15.99 6.41
C GLN A 100 -4.79 -15.46 5.45
N THR A 101 -4.63 -14.22 4.95
CA THR A 101 -5.56 -13.64 3.99
C THR A 101 -5.54 -14.39 2.66
N LEU A 102 -4.36 -14.78 2.18
CA LEU A 102 -4.23 -15.57 0.96
C LEU A 102 -4.91 -16.93 1.08
N ASP A 103 -4.71 -17.63 2.22
CA ASP A 103 -5.37 -18.91 2.49
C ASP A 103 -6.90 -18.78 2.50
N GLU A 104 -7.41 -17.68 3.07
CA GLU A 104 -8.85 -17.37 3.06
C GLU A 104 -9.36 -17.17 1.63
N LEU A 105 -8.67 -16.36 0.83
CA LEU A 105 -9.04 -16.13 -0.58
C LEU A 105 -9.01 -17.42 -1.40
N GLN A 106 -8.05 -18.31 -1.15
CA GLN A 106 -7.98 -19.61 -1.81
C GLN A 106 -9.16 -20.53 -1.41
N ARG A 107 -9.53 -20.53 -0.12
CA ARG A 107 -10.69 -21.30 0.36
C ARG A 107 -12.00 -20.83 -0.27
N GLN A 108 -12.11 -19.52 -0.51
CA GLN A 108 -13.28 -18.92 -1.19
C GLN A 108 -13.24 -19.05 -2.72
N GLY A 109 -12.18 -19.63 -3.30
CA GLY A 109 -12.02 -19.73 -4.75
C GLY A 109 -11.73 -18.40 -5.45
N LEU A 110 -11.36 -17.35 -4.69
CA LEU A 110 -11.04 -16.03 -5.21
C LEU A 110 -9.56 -15.86 -5.59
N ALA A 111 -8.71 -16.80 -5.18
CA ALA A 111 -7.30 -16.86 -5.55
C ALA A 111 -6.90 -18.29 -5.89
N TYR A 112 -5.95 -18.45 -6.80
CA TYR A 112 -5.38 -19.72 -7.18
C TYR A 112 -3.89 -19.60 -7.47
N ARG A 113 -3.17 -20.71 -7.34
CA ARG A 113 -1.73 -20.76 -7.64
C ARG A 113 -1.53 -20.84 -9.16
N CYS A 114 -0.78 -19.89 -9.70
CA CYS A 114 -0.40 -19.86 -11.11
C CYS A 114 1.10 -20.11 -11.26
N ARG A 115 1.49 -20.94 -12.25
CA ARG A 115 2.89 -21.22 -12.62
C ARG A 115 3.28 -20.63 -13.96
N CYS A 116 2.38 -19.89 -14.61
CA CYS A 116 2.65 -19.28 -15.90
C CYS A 116 3.72 -18.20 -15.78
N THR A 117 4.69 -18.22 -16.68
CA THR A 117 5.63 -17.12 -16.88
C THR A 117 4.96 -15.98 -17.63
N ARG A 118 5.58 -14.79 -17.64
CA ARG A 118 5.10 -13.67 -18.47
C ARG A 118 4.98 -14.05 -19.94
N LYS A 119 5.93 -14.88 -20.44
CA LYS A 119 5.91 -15.37 -21.83
C LYS A 119 4.68 -16.24 -22.11
N ASP A 120 4.31 -17.12 -21.17
CA ASP A 120 3.14 -17.97 -21.31
C ASP A 120 1.86 -17.13 -21.36
N ILE A 121 1.76 -16.09 -20.54
CA ILE A 121 0.60 -15.18 -20.51
C ILE A 121 0.49 -14.37 -21.82
N HIS A 122 1.62 -13.94 -22.39
CA HIS A 122 1.61 -13.20 -23.66
C HIS A 122 1.33 -14.08 -24.88
N ALA A 123 1.39 -15.40 -24.73
CA ALA A 123 1.10 -16.36 -25.80
C ALA A 123 -0.38 -16.82 -25.83
N LEU A 124 -1.20 -16.39 -24.87
CA LEU A 124 -2.65 -16.62 -24.79
C LEU A 124 -3.43 -15.55 -25.57
#